data_cb48f0801af08e04ad8a7d504e1377e5
#
_entry.id   cb48f0801af08e04ad8a7d504e1377e5
#
_cell.length_a   1.000
_cell.length_b   1.000
_cell.length_c   1.000
_cell.angle_alpha   90.00
_cell.angle_beta   90.00
_cell.angle_gamma   90.00
#
_symmetry.space_group_name_H-M   'P 1'
#
loop_
_entity.id
_entity.type
_entity.pdbx_description
1 polymer ?
#
loop_
_entity_poly.entity_id
_entity_poly.type
_entity_poly.pdbx_seq_one_letter_code
_entity_poly.pdbx_strand_id
1 'polypeptide(L)'
;GILNNLGRKNPEQPSPLDKYPIKVETLKTNRRSEKNIIDFNNELFCELVNLLNVKRLSELNEECLELKNAYADVRQLSPKETKAGYVKVMFPDADTASEREEAILESIGNEVEQLLAKGIEPEQMAILVRKNKQIAPIANYLAEQLGVVVVSDEAFRLDASTTINMLIDALRYLA
;
A
#
# COMPACT_ATOMS: atom_id res chain seq x y z
N GLY A 1 -9.35 -23.19 -0.42
CA GLY A 1 -8.77 -21.96 -0.88
C GLY A 1 -9.36 -21.47 -2.20
N ILE A 2 -8.86 -20.35 -2.69
CA ILE A 2 -9.32 -19.68 -3.94
C ILE A 2 -9.25 -20.64 -5.14
N LEU A 3 -8.20 -21.46 -5.24
CA LEU A 3 -7.99 -22.40 -6.34
C LEU A 3 -9.10 -23.48 -6.42
N ASN A 4 -9.65 -23.91 -5.28
CA ASN A 4 -10.70 -24.90 -5.26
C ASN A 4 -12.06 -24.38 -5.79
N ASN A 5 -12.22 -23.06 -5.88
CA ASN A 5 -13.44 -22.40 -6.33
C ASN A 5 -13.33 -21.81 -7.74
N LEU A 6 -12.17 -21.93 -8.40
CA LEU A 6 -11.95 -21.44 -9.76
C LEU A 6 -12.92 -22.13 -10.74
N GLY A 7 -13.68 -21.32 -11.47
CA GLY A 7 -14.65 -21.80 -12.46
C GLY A 7 -15.95 -22.38 -11.88
N ARG A 8 -16.17 -22.32 -10.56
CA ARG A 8 -17.40 -22.75 -9.92
C ARG A 8 -18.40 -21.60 -9.85
N LYS A 9 -19.63 -21.83 -10.28
CA LYS A 9 -20.75 -20.90 -10.04
C LYS A 9 -21.26 -20.97 -8.60
N ASN A 10 -21.10 -22.14 -7.97
CA ASN A 10 -21.43 -22.40 -6.58
C ASN A 10 -20.30 -23.26 -5.99
N PRO A 11 -19.79 -22.98 -4.76
CA PRO A 11 -18.73 -23.77 -4.10
C PRO A 11 -19.04 -25.27 -3.95
N GLU A 12 -20.31 -25.65 -3.88
CA GLU A 12 -20.76 -27.02 -3.73
C GLU A 12 -20.86 -27.83 -5.05
N GLN A 13 -20.74 -27.14 -6.20
CA GLN A 13 -20.79 -27.78 -7.50
C GLN A 13 -19.40 -28.13 -8.03
N PRO A 14 -19.23 -29.27 -8.74
CA PRO A 14 -17.96 -29.60 -9.36
C PRO A 14 -17.58 -28.57 -10.40
N SER A 15 -16.32 -28.15 -10.39
CA SER A 15 -15.75 -27.23 -11.38
C SER A 15 -15.44 -27.99 -12.67
N PRO A 16 -15.60 -27.36 -13.84
CA PRO A 16 -15.06 -27.90 -15.08
C PRO A 16 -13.56 -28.19 -15.03
N LEU A 17 -12.83 -27.51 -14.13
CA LEU A 17 -11.39 -27.65 -13.93
C LEU A 17 -11.02 -28.85 -13.04
N ASP A 18 -11.98 -29.43 -12.30
CA ASP A 18 -11.72 -30.59 -11.43
C ASP A 18 -11.27 -31.84 -12.23
N LYS A 19 -11.47 -31.83 -13.55
CA LYS A 19 -11.02 -32.91 -14.47
C LYS A 19 -9.53 -32.86 -14.78
N TYR A 20 -8.87 -31.74 -14.47
CA TYR A 20 -7.46 -31.53 -14.79
C TYR A 20 -6.63 -31.50 -13.53
N PRO A 21 -5.45 -32.16 -13.50
CA PRO A 21 -4.53 -32.04 -12.40
C PRO A 21 -4.00 -30.61 -12.29
N ILE A 22 -4.32 -29.92 -11.19
CA ILE A 22 -3.81 -28.57 -10.94
C ILE A 22 -2.42 -28.69 -10.31
N LYS A 23 -1.41 -28.21 -11.02
CA LYS A 23 -0.05 -28.08 -10.49
C LYS A 23 0.12 -26.67 -9.94
N VAL A 24 0.36 -26.57 -8.65
CA VAL A 24 0.67 -25.29 -7.99
C VAL A 24 2.19 -25.11 -7.96
N GLU A 25 2.69 -24.03 -8.54
CA GLU A 25 4.10 -23.67 -8.53
C GLU A 25 4.26 -22.30 -7.87
N THR A 26 5.20 -22.19 -6.95
CA THR A 26 5.55 -20.93 -6.29
C THR A 26 6.68 -20.25 -7.05
N LEU A 27 6.43 -19.02 -7.52
CA LEU A 27 7.45 -18.20 -8.17
C LEU A 27 8.31 -17.51 -7.09
N LYS A 28 9.41 -18.15 -6.72
CA LYS A 28 10.26 -17.70 -5.62
C LYS A 28 11.18 -16.52 -5.97
N THR A 29 11.48 -16.31 -7.26
CA THR A 29 12.46 -15.30 -7.68
C THR A 29 11.78 -13.98 -8.07
N ASN A 30 12.10 -12.91 -7.36
CA ASN A 30 11.69 -11.55 -7.70
C ASN A 30 12.76 -10.90 -8.60
N ARG A 31 12.38 -10.68 -9.86
CA ARG A 31 13.25 -10.06 -10.88
C ARG A 31 13.00 -8.55 -11.06
N ARG A 32 11.98 -8.01 -10.40
CA ARG A 32 11.58 -6.60 -10.53
C ARG A 32 12.35 -5.71 -9.57
N SER A 33 12.37 -6.09 -8.30
CA SER A 33 12.90 -5.25 -7.22
C SER A 33 14.41 -5.40 -7.04
N GLU A 34 15.03 -4.38 -6.48
CA GLU A 34 16.42 -4.45 -6.04
C GLU A 34 16.54 -5.25 -4.75
N LYS A 35 17.76 -5.78 -4.51
CA LYS A 35 18.00 -6.73 -3.42
C LYS A 35 17.65 -6.19 -2.03
N ASN A 36 17.99 -4.94 -1.72
CA ASN A 36 17.69 -4.36 -0.41
C ASN A 36 16.18 -4.27 -0.14
N ILE A 37 15.36 -4.04 -1.20
CA ILE A 37 13.90 -3.99 -1.10
C ILE A 37 13.34 -5.39 -0.82
N ILE A 38 13.89 -6.42 -1.50
CA ILE A 38 13.47 -7.81 -1.30
C ILE A 38 13.84 -8.27 0.11
N ASP A 39 15.06 -8.00 0.55
CA ASP A 39 15.56 -8.38 1.87
C ASP A 39 14.71 -7.70 2.97
N PHE A 40 14.43 -6.40 2.84
CA PHE A 40 13.56 -5.68 3.76
C PHE A 40 12.15 -6.28 3.83
N ASN A 41 11.53 -6.55 2.68
CA ASN A 41 10.19 -7.14 2.65
C ASN A 41 10.17 -8.53 3.27
N ASN A 42 11.18 -9.36 2.99
CA ASN A 42 11.29 -10.70 3.56
C ASN A 42 11.33 -10.64 5.10
N GLU A 43 12.18 -9.78 5.66
CA GLU A 43 12.29 -9.63 7.12
C GLU A 43 10.99 -9.01 7.70
N LEU A 44 10.49 -7.93 7.09
CA LEU A 44 9.28 -7.24 7.56
C LEU A 44 8.09 -8.20 7.64
N PHE A 45 7.79 -8.94 6.59
CA PHE A 45 6.63 -9.84 6.58
C PHE A 45 6.81 -11.02 7.53
N CYS A 46 8.01 -11.57 7.67
CA CYS A 46 8.27 -12.62 8.65
C CYS A 46 8.05 -12.12 10.09
N GLU A 47 8.59 -10.95 10.43
CA GLU A 47 8.46 -10.39 11.77
C GLU A 47 7.02 -9.93 12.09
N LEU A 48 6.31 -9.33 11.12
CA LEU A 48 4.91 -8.96 11.30
C LEU A 48 4.02 -10.18 11.59
N VAL A 49 4.23 -11.29 10.92
CA VAL A 49 3.48 -12.53 11.18
C VAL A 49 3.76 -13.04 12.59
N ASN A 50 5.03 -13.01 13.03
CA ASN A 50 5.42 -13.40 14.39
C ASN A 50 4.75 -12.50 15.43
N LEU A 51 4.83 -11.19 15.27
CA LEU A 51 4.23 -10.21 16.18
C LEU A 51 2.70 -10.36 16.28
N LEU A 52 2.03 -10.53 15.14
CA LEU A 52 0.58 -10.74 15.11
C LEU A 52 0.17 -12.05 15.79
N ASN A 53 0.96 -13.12 15.63
CA ASN A 53 0.70 -14.39 16.32
C ASN A 53 0.89 -14.26 17.84
N VAL A 54 1.98 -13.60 18.28
CA VAL A 54 2.22 -13.34 19.71
C VAL A 54 1.09 -12.52 20.32
N LYS A 55 0.65 -11.47 19.62
CA LYS A 55 -0.46 -10.63 20.08
C LYS A 55 -1.76 -11.42 20.20
N ARG A 56 -2.13 -12.21 19.18
CA ARG A 56 -3.33 -13.05 19.23
C ARG A 56 -3.26 -14.12 20.30
N LEU A 57 -2.11 -14.74 20.50
CA LEU A 57 -1.92 -15.72 21.55
C LEU A 57 -2.11 -15.09 22.93
N SER A 58 -1.63 -13.85 23.14
CA SER A 58 -1.79 -13.14 24.42
C SER A 58 -3.21 -12.62 24.67
N GLU A 59 -3.94 -12.21 23.62
CA GLU A 59 -5.27 -11.61 23.76
C GLU A 59 -6.40 -12.65 23.70
N LEU A 60 -6.27 -13.67 22.85
CA LEU A 60 -7.33 -14.62 22.54
C LEU A 60 -7.00 -16.08 22.92
N ASN A 61 -5.77 -16.33 23.37
CA ASN A 61 -5.24 -17.67 23.65
C ASN A 61 -5.35 -18.64 22.43
N GLU A 62 -5.33 -18.09 21.20
CA GLU A 62 -5.46 -18.83 19.94
C GLU A 62 -4.27 -18.56 19.02
N GLU A 63 -3.67 -19.61 18.46
CA GLU A 63 -2.71 -19.49 17.37
C GLU A 63 -3.41 -19.24 16.04
N CYS A 64 -2.93 -18.26 15.26
CA CYS A 64 -3.43 -18.05 13.91
C CYS A 64 -2.68 -18.91 12.89
N LEU A 65 -2.99 -20.20 12.86
CA LEU A 65 -2.41 -21.15 11.92
C LEU A 65 -2.65 -20.75 10.46
N GLU A 66 -3.79 -20.16 10.15
CA GLU A 66 -4.11 -19.67 8.80
C GLU A 66 -3.13 -18.57 8.34
N LEU A 67 -2.79 -17.63 9.24
CA LEU A 67 -1.82 -16.58 8.95
C LEU A 67 -0.42 -17.16 8.76
N LYS A 68 0.03 -18.06 9.65
CA LYS A 68 1.31 -18.75 9.51
C LYS A 68 1.41 -19.51 8.18
N ASN A 69 0.37 -20.24 7.83
CA ASN A 69 0.32 -21.01 6.59
C ASN A 69 0.30 -20.12 5.34
N ALA A 70 -0.42 -18.99 5.39
CA ALA A 70 -0.50 -18.04 4.28
C ALA A 70 0.85 -17.38 3.98
N TYR A 71 1.71 -17.22 4.99
CA TYR A 71 3.01 -16.57 4.88
C TYR A 71 4.20 -17.53 4.99
N ALA A 72 3.96 -18.85 5.00
CA ALA A 72 5.02 -19.85 5.14
C ALA A 72 6.07 -19.79 4.01
N ASP A 73 5.66 -19.39 2.81
CA ASP A 73 6.51 -19.28 1.61
C ASP A 73 6.64 -17.85 1.07
N VAL A 74 6.45 -16.84 1.94
CA VAL A 74 6.51 -15.42 1.55
C VAL A 74 7.90 -14.96 1.11
N ARG A 75 8.97 -15.63 1.55
CA ARG A 75 10.33 -15.23 1.22
C ARG A 75 10.62 -15.35 -0.26
N GLN A 76 11.11 -14.25 -0.81
CA GLN A 76 11.51 -14.13 -2.21
C GLN A 76 13.02 -14.12 -2.36
N LEU A 77 13.51 -14.70 -3.45
CA LEU A 77 14.92 -14.72 -3.81
C LEU A 77 15.22 -13.57 -4.78
N SER A 78 16.34 -12.91 -4.58
CA SER A 78 16.87 -11.96 -5.56
C SER A 78 17.85 -12.67 -6.50
N PRO A 79 17.72 -12.51 -7.83
CA PRO A 79 18.75 -12.97 -8.76
C PRO A 79 19.94 -12.01 -8.79
N LYS A 80 19.85 -10.84 -8.14
CA LYS A 80 20.87 -9.80 -8.10
C LYS A 80 21.76 -10.01 -6.88
N GLU A 81 23.07 -10.08 -7.09
CA GLU A 81 24.04 -10.21 -6.01
C GLU A 81 24.35 -8.87 -5.36
N THR A 82 24.32 -7.80 -6.15
CA THR A 82 24.60 -6.44 -5.68
C THR A 82 23.48 -5.91 -4.80
N LYS A 83 23.83 -5.46 -3.60
CA LYS A 83 22.89 -4.76 -2.71
C LYS A 83 22.60 -3.36 -3.27
N ALA A 84 21.50 -3.22 -3.96
CA ALA A 84 20.97 -1.95 -4.48
C ALA A 84 19.53 -1.77 -4.03
N GLY A 85 19.00 -0.54 -4.19
CA GLY A 85 17.70 -0.14 -3.70
C GLY A 85 17.79 0.47 -2.30
N TYR A 86 16.77 1.25 -1.96
CA TYR A 86 16.70 1.98 -0.71
C TYR A 86 15.31 1.82 -0.09
N VAL A 87 15.28 1.61 1.22
CA VAL A 87 14.05 1.59 2.01
C VAL A 87 14.26 2.50 3.21
N LYS A 88 13.32 3.42 3.43
CA LYS A 88 13.29 4.32 4.57
C LYS A 88 11.93 4.17 5.26
N VAL A 89 11.95 3.97 6.56
CA VAL A 89 10.74 3.92 7.38
C VAL A 89 10.79 5.10 8.33
N MET A 90 9.73 5.88 8.37
CA MET A 90 9.61 7.04 9.24
C MET A 90 8.37 6.91 10.12
N PHE A 91 8.53 7.26 11.37
CA PHE A 91 7.43 7.34 12.34
C PHE A 91 7.38 8.77 12.84
N PRO A 92 6.49 9.63 12.28
CA PRO A 92 6.35 10.99 12.77
C PRO A 92 5.94 10.98 14.24
N ASP A 93 6.64 11.75 15.06
CA ASP A 93 6.28 11.97 16.45
C ASP A 93 5.18 13.02 16.52
N ALA A 94 4.03 12.66 17.10
CA ALA A 94 2.87 13.55 17.20
C ALA A 94 1.92 13.05 18.29
N ASP A 95 1.48 13.96 19.13
CA ASP A 95 0.60 13.68 20.26
C ASP A 95 -0.86 13.56 19.83
N THR A 96 -1.27 14.33 18.83
CA THR A 96 -2.65 14.38 18.33
C THR A 96 -2.77 13.83 16.90
N ALA A 97 -4.01 13.49 16.51
CA ALA A 97 -4.29 13.03 15.15
C ALA A 97 -4.01 14.12 14.10
N SER A 98 -4.29 15.39 14.43
CA SER A 98 -4.05 16.53 13.54
C SER A 98 -2.57 16.76 13.33
N GLU A 99 -1.79 16.82 14.40
CA GLU A 99 -0.32 16.95 14.34
C GLU A 99 0.31 15.81 13.55
N ARG A 100 -0.24 14.60 13.69
CA ARG A 100 0.23 13.44 12.93
C ARG A 100 -0.03 13.59 11.44
N GLU A 101 -1.21 14.09 11.04
CA GLU A 101 -1.52 14.35 9.63
C GLU A 101 -0.58 15.42 9.06
N GLU A 102 -0.33 16.51 9.78
CA GLU A 102 0.61 17.56 9.38
C GLU A 102 2.04 17.03 9.24
N ALA A 103 2.53 16.29 10.24
CA ALA A 103 3.86 15.71 10.23
C ALA A 103 4.05 14.68 9.09
N ILE A 104 3.00 13.94 8.72
CA ILE A 104 3.01 13.04 7.56
C ILE A 104 3.12 13.85 6.26
N LEU A 105 2.33 14.93 6.10
CA LEU A 105 2.38 15.77 4.91
C LEU A 105 3.76 16.42 4.74
N GLU A 106 4.30 16.96 5.84
CA GLU A 106 5.65 17.52 5.85
C GLU A 106 6.72 16.46 5.50
N SER A 107 6.61 15.27 6.07
CA SER A 107 7.54 14.17 5.77
C SER A 107 7.50 13.75 4.31
N ILE A 108 6.30 13.71 3.70
CA ILE A 108 6.12 13.42 2.28
C ILE A 108 6.73 14.54 1.43
N GLY A 109 6.44 15.80 1.76
CA GLY A 109 7.00 16.96 1.04
C GLY A 109 8.51 16.97 1.06
N ASN A 110 9.12 16.80 2.24
CA ASN A 110 10.57 16.75 2.41
C ASN A 110 11.20 15.60 1.60
N GLU A 111 10.56 14.43 1.53
CA GLU A 111 11.09 13.31 0.74
C GLU A 111 10.98 13.60 -0.77
N VAL A 112 9.85 14.15 -1.23
CA VAL A 112 9.67 14.55 -2.64
C VAL A 112 10.70 15.62 -3.02
N GLU A 113 10.90 16.65 -2.20
CA GLU A 113 11.91 17.70 -2.44
C GLU A 113 13.32 17.12 -2.56
N GLN A 114 13.69 16.20 -1.65
CA GLN A 114 15.00 15.53 -1.70
C GLN A 114 15.18 14.68 -2.96
N LEU A 115 14.11 14.03 -3.44
CA LEU A 115 14.15 13.24 -4.67
C LEU A 115 14.29 14.13 -5.90
N LEU A 116 13.55 15.27 -5.95
CA LEU A 116 13.68 16.29 -7.00
C LEU A 116 15.10 16.86 -7.04
N ALA A 117 15.68 17.17 -5.87
CA ALA A 117 17.05 17.67 -5.76
C ALA A 117 18.10 16.67 -6.28
N LYS A 118 17.79 15.37 -6.27
CA LYS A 118 18.62 14.31 -6.85
C LYS A 118 18.37 14.09 -8.35
N GLY A 119 17.49 14.89 -8.97
CA GLY A 119 17.16 14.80 -10.40
C GLY A 119 16.18 13.69 -10.75
N ILE A 120 15.38 13.23 -9.78
CA ILE A 120 14.28 12.28 -10.04
C ILE A 120 13.06 13.10 -10.44
N GLU A 121 12.51 12.82 -11.62
CA GLU A 121 11.36 13.54 -12.15
C GLU A 121 10.05 13.09 -11.45
N PRO A 122 9.06 14.00 -11.29
CA PRO A 122 7.79 13.69 -10.63
C PRO A 122 7.08 12.45 -11.22
N GLU A 123 7.16 12.23 -12.53
CA GLU A 123 6.57 11.09 -13.23
C GLU A 123 7.19 9.74 -12.83
N GLN A 124 8.35 9.75 -12.20
CA GLN A 124 9.04 8.56 -11.67
C GLN A 124 8.67 8.26 -10.23
N MET A 125 7.86 9.13 -9.58
CA MET A 125 7.45 8.99 -8.20
C MET A 125 6.01 8.51 -8.09
N ALA A 126 5.73 7.65 -7.12
CA ALA A 126 4.36 7.23 -6.80
C ALA A 126 4.15 7.25 -5.29
N ILE A 127 3.01 7.82 -4.86
CA ILE A 127 2.60 7.84 -3.46
C ILE A 127 1.40 6.90 -3.30
N LEU A 128 1.55 5.86 -2.49
CA LEU A 128 0.49 4.92 -2.19
C LEU A 128 -0.14 5.23 -0.84
N VAL A 129 -1.46 5.32 -0.80
CA VAL A 129 -2.22 5.62 0.40
C VAL A 129 -3.20 4.49 0.72
N ARG A 130 -3.52 4.33 2.00
CA ARG A 130 -4.47 3.31 2.43
C ARG A 130 -5.93 3.71 2.18
N LYS A 131 -6.24 5.00 2.23
CA LYS A 131 -7.61 5.53 2.10
C LYS A 131 -7.61 6.68 1.10
N ASN A 132 -8.57 6.68 0.19
CA ASN A 132 -8.70 7.70 -0.85
C ASN A 132 -8.81 9.12 -0.28
N LYS A 133 -9.43 9.29 0.90
CA LYS A 133 -9.53 10.59 1.57
C LYS A 133 -8.18 11.27 1.87
N GLN A 134 -7.07 10.51 1.84
CA GLN A 134 -5.72 11.04 2.05
C GLN A 134 -5.12 11.65 0.78
N ILE A 135 -5.69 11.37 -0.39
CA ILE A 135 -5.14 11.81 -1.69
C ILE A 135 -5.23 13.33 -1.82
N ALA A 136 -6.41 13.92 -1.59
CA ALA A 136 -6.61 15.35 -1.77
C ALA A 136 -5.72 16.21 -0.84
N PRO A 137 -5.59 15.95 0.47
CA PRO A 137 -4.65 16.68 1.32
C PRO A 137 -3.20 16.59 0.84
N ILE A 138 -2.74 15.42 0.41
CA ILE A 138 -1.37 15.24 -0.09
C ILE A 138 -1.18 15.99 -1.41
N ALA A 139 -2.14 15.89 -2.35
CA ALA A 139 -2.08 16.57 -3.63
C ALA A 139 -2.05 18.09 -3.47
N ASN A 140 -2.90 18.65 -2.60
CA ASN A 140 -2.94 20.07 -2.31
C ASN A 140 -1.62 20.55 -1.67
N TYR A 141 -1.12 19.81 -0.68
CA TYR A 141 0.14 20.14 -0.02
C TYR A 141 1.32 20.19 -1.00
N LEU A 142 1.46 19.18 -1.87
CA LEU A 142 2.54 19.13 -2.85
C LEU A 142 2.41 20.22 -3.93
N ALA A 143 1.18 20.54 -4.35
CA ALA A 143 0.92 21.63 -5.29
C ALA A 143 1.26 23.01 -4.69
N GLU A 144 0.86 23.26 -3.44
CA GLU A 144 1.06 24.53 -2.75
C GLU A 144 2.52 24.75 -2.33
N GLN A 145 3.17 23.72 -1.79
CA GLN A 145 4.52 23.85 -1.24
C GLN A 145 5.63 23.66 -2.29
N LEU A 146 5.43 22.76 -3.25
CA LEU A 146 6.48 22.37 -4.20
C LEU A 146 6.12 22.65 -5.67
N GLY A 147 4.88 23.09 -5.95
CA GLY A 147 4.41 23.26 -7.32
C GLY A 147 4.27 21.95 -8.11
N VAL A 148 4.25 20.82 -7.42
CA VAL A 148 4.16 19.48 -8.03
C VAL A 148 2.69 19.10 -8.22
N VAL A 149 2.31 18.80 -9.46
CA VAL A 149 0.96 18.33 -9.79
C VAL A 149 0.87 16.83 -9.61
N VAL A 150 -0.05 16.39 -8.74
CA VAL A 150 -0.32 14.98 -8.50
C VAL A 150 -1.41 14.49 -9.45
N VAL A 151 -1.16 13.38 -10.15
CA VAL A 151 -2.14 12.74 -11.04
C VAL A 151 -2.81 11.59 -10.28
N SER A 152 -4.13 11.68 -10.10
CA SER A 152 -4.95 10.65 -9.45
C SER A 152 -6.41 10.81 -9.88
N ASP A 153 -7.11 9.71 -10.07
CA ASP A 153 -8.55 9.73 -10.38
C ASP A 153 -9.36 10.43 -9.27
N GLU A 154 -8.97 10.28 -8.01
CA GLU A 154 -9.62 10.95 -6.86
C GLU A 154 -9.25 12.44 -6.76
N ALA A 155 -8.04 12.84 -7.13
CA ALA A 155 -7.63 14.25 -7.06
C ALA A 155 -8.38 15.13 -8.08
N PHE A 156 -8.87 14.53 -9.17
CA PHE A 156 -9.65 15.22 -10.22
C PHE A 156 -11.16 15.16 -10.00
N ARG A 157 -11.64 14.56 -8.95
CA ARG A 157 -13.07 14.57 -8.63
C ARG A 157 -13.50 15.94 -8.20
N LEU A 158 -14.52 16.48 -8.87
CA LEU A 158 -15.09 17.80 -8.56
C LEU A 158 -15.64 17.88 -7.13
N ASP A 159 -16.17 16.78 -6.61
CA ASP A 159 -16.71 16.67 -5.25
C ASP A 159 -15.62 16.60 -4.15
N ALA A 160 -14.35 16.48 -4.50
CA ALA A 160 -13.23 16.59 -3.56
C ALA A 160 -12.95 18.04 -3.13
N SER A 161 -13.42 19.05 -3.89
CA SER A 161 -13.20 20.45 -3.59
C SER A 161 -14.33 21.01 -2.70
N THR A 162 -13.98 21.52 -1.52
CA THR A 162 -14.91 22.17 -0.60
C THR A 162 -15.61 23.37 -1.27
N THR A 163 -14.89 24.15 -2.08
CA THR A 163 -15.42 25.30 -2.80
C THR A 163 -16.48 24.88 -3.81
N ILE A 164 -16.26 23.82 -4.57
CA ILE A 164 -17.20 23.27 -5.53
C ILE A 164 -18.44 22.72 -4.82
N ASN A 165 -18.27 22.02 -3.70
CA ASN A 165 -19.37 21.51 -2.89
C ASN A 165 -20.24 22.66 -2.36
N MET A 166 -19.63 23.72 -1.83
CA MET A 166 -20.35 24.93 -1.40
C MET A 166 -21.16 25.57 -2.55
N LEU A 167 -20.61 25.60 -3.75
CA LEU A 167 -21.26 26.15 -4.93
C LEU A 167 -22.44 25.27 -5.38
N ILE A 168 -22.28 23.95 -5.36
CA ILE A 168 -23.34 22.98 -5.65
C ILE A 168 -24.45 23.07 -4.61
N ASP A 169 -24.13 23.18 -3.32
CA ASP A 169 -25.12 23.30 -2.25
C ASP A 169 -25.85 24.62 -2.32
N ALA A 170 -25.18 25.73 -2.67
CA ALA A 170 -25.83 27.01 -2.93
C ALA A 170 -26.81 26.93 -4.12
N LEU A 171 -26.43 26.27 -5.21
CA LEU A 171 -27.32 26.05 -6.37
C LEU A 171 -28.52 25.18 -6.00
N ARG A 172 -28.35 24.15 -5.19
CA ARG A 172 -29.45 23.30 -4.70
C ARG A 172 -30.40 24.04 -3.80
N TYR A 173 -29.94 25.04 -3.04
CA TYR A 173 -30.75 25.85 -2.19
C TYR A 173 -31.60 26.85 -2.99
N LEU A 174 -31.10 27.27 -4.15
CA LEU A 174 -31.79 28.23 -5.04
C LEU A 174 -32.78 27.58 -6.02
N ALA A 175 -32.74 26.26 -6.18
CA ALA A 175 -33.61 25.46 -7.05
C ALA A 175 -34.86 24.97 -6.30
#